data_96e1e950553e96ed2cc80d0adacf70d5
#
_entry.id   96e1e950553e96ed2cc80d0adacf70d5
#
_cell.length_a   1.000
_cell.length_b   1.000
_cell.length_c   1.000
_cell.angle_alpha   90.00
_cell.angle_beta   90.00
_cell.angle_gamma   90.00
#
_symmetry.space_group_name_H-M   'P 1'
#
loop_
_entity.id
_entity.type
_entity.pdbx_description
1 polymer ?
#
loop_
_entity_poly.entity_id
_entity_poly.type
_entity_poly.pdbx_seq_one_letter_code
_entity_poly.pdbx_strand_id
1 'polypeptide(L)'
;MMTRFLATTLATVVLSGILMGCGASDDGSIRQSTSSEGAADHLTDAFANADSESKKNAGIASEAIRKGQFQKALYAIETIKKKPEVDFDQGVAINDSLINLERELIYRAEDGDKKAIAAYELLKRINRN
;
A
#
# COMPACT_ATOMS: atom_id res chain seq x y z
N MET A 1 5.42 0.78 72.65
CA MET A 1 5.41 -0.63 72.31
C MET A 1 5.38 -0.75 70.79
N MET A 2 6.51 -0.96 70.21
CA MET A 2 6.94 -2.21 69.51
C MET A 2 5.79 -2.73 68.63
N THR A 3 5.98 -2.71 67.30
CA THR A 3 6.76 -3.63 66.49
C THR A 3 6.90 -3.10 65.05
N ARG A 4 8.07 -3.01 64.64
CA ARG A 4 8.73 -3.20 63.36
C ARG A 4 8.09 -4.31 62.55
N PHE A 5 7.80 -4.04 61.29
CA PHE A 5 7.93 -5.07 60.22
C PHE A 5 8.42 -4.41 58.96
N LEU A 6 9.57 -4.88 58.57
CA LEU A 6 10.22 -4.72 57.27
C LEU A 6 9.28 -5.29 56.18
N ALA A 7 9.09 -4.57 55.12
CA ALA A 7 8.56 -5.12 53.90
C ALA A 7 9.51 -4.84 52.75
N THR A 8 10.04 -5.90 52.31
CA THR A 8 10.97 -6.17 51.24
C THR A 8 10.45 -5.60 49.91
N THR A 9 11.20 -4.70 49.32
CA THR A 9 11.02 -4.26 47.92
C THR A 9 11.46 -5.36 46.98
N LEU A 10 10.55 -5.97 46.30
CA LEU A 10 10.84 -6.84 45.16
C LEU A 10 10.83 -5.98 43.90
N ALA A 11 12.01 -5.61 43.43
CA ALA A 11 12.21 -4.97 42.16
C ALA A 11 12.10 -6.04 41.06
N THR A 12 10.94 -6.06 40.40
CA THR A 12 10.74 -6.87 39.20
C THR A 12 11.28 -6.09 38.00
N VAL A 13 12.47 -6.42 37.59
CA VAL A 13 13.05 -5.95 36.34
C VAL A 13 12.36 -6.70 35.21
N VAL A 14 11.40 -6.05 34.54
CA VAL A 14 10.84 -6.53 33.29
C VAL A 14 11.84 -6.17 32.18
N LEU A 15 12.61 -7.15 31.79
CA LEU A 15 13.49 -7.09 30.65
C LEU A 15 12.62 -7.13 29.38
N SER A 16 12.24 -5.95 28.88
CA SER A 16 11.55 -5.81 27.59
C SER A 16 12.53 -6.15 26.48
N GLY A 17 12.49 -7.39 25.99
CA GLY A 17 13.17 -7.81 24.78
C GLY A 17 12.59 -7.06 23.59
N ILE A 18 13.31 -6.06 23.09
CA ILE A 18 13.05 -5.45 21.80
C ILE A 18 13.50 -6.47 20.75
N LEU A 19 12.55 -7.25 20.24
CA LEU A 19 12.74 -8.01 19.02
C LEU A 19 12.69 -7.00 17.86
N MET A 20 13.83 -6.39 17.55
CA MET A 20 14.04 -5.77 16.25
C MET A 20 14.09 -6.90 15.22
N GLY A 21 12.94 -7.29 14.74
CA GLY A 21 12.78 -8.12 13.55
C GLY A 21 13.07 -7.27 12.32
N CYS A 22 14.33 -6.99 12.01
CA CYS A 22 14.74 -6.62 10.67
C CYS A 22 14.65 -7.88 9.79
N GLY A 23 13.44 -8.20 9.37
CA GLY A 23 13.21 -9.17 8.32
C GLY A 23 13.31 -8.49 6.96
N ALA A 24 14.50 -8.04 6.56
CA ALA A 24 14.79 -7.84 5.16
C ALA A 24 15.12 -9.22 4.58
N SER A 25 14.08 -9.99 4.27
CA SER A 25 14.23 -11.18 3.44
C SER A 25 14.38 -10.73 1.99
N ASP A 26 15.62 -10.62 1.55
CA ASP A 26 15.99 -10.52 0.16
C ASP A 26 15.93 -11.94 -0.44
N ASP A 27 14.73 -12.53 -0.42
CA ASP A 27 14.48 -13.91 -0.89
C ASP A 27 14.05 -13.96 -2.36
N GLY A 28 14.10 -12.82 -3.07
CA GLY A 28 13.67 -12.74 -4.47
C GLY A 28 12.16 -12.91 -4.66
N SER A 29 11.36 -12.90 -3.59
CA SER A 29 9.92 -12.96 -3.70
C SER A 29 9.35 -11.66 -4.24
N ILE A 30 8.38 -11.77 -5.16
CA ILE A 30 7.68 -10.61 -5.70
C ILE A 30 6.81 -10.02 -4.57
N ARG A 31 7.03 -8.74 -4.25
CA ARG A 31 6.22 -8.04 -3.28
C ARG A 31 4.77 -7.96 -3.76
N GLN A 32 3.85 -8.50 -2.98
CA GLN A 32 2.42 -8.39 -3.19
C GLN A 32 1.76 -7.77 -1.98
N SER A 33 0.93 -6.76 -2.23
CA SER A 33 0.17 -6.09 -1.18
C SER A 33 -1.16 -6.79 -0.93
N THR A 34 -1.63 -6.74 0.30
CA THR A 34 -2.93 -7.32 0.71
C THR A 34 -4.04 -6.28 0.79
N SER A 35 -3.71 -5.00 0.59
CA SER A 35 -4.63 -3.87 0.66
C SER A 35 -4.28 -2.80 -0.37
N SER A 36 -5.25 -1.96 -0.70
CA SER A 36 -5.04 -0.81 -1.59
C SER A 36 -4.03 0.19 -1.02
N GLU A 37 -4.01 0.38 0.30
CA GLU A 37 -3.04 1.25 0.97
C GLU A 37 -1.61 0.70 0.85
N GLY A 38 -1.42 -0.60 1.12
CA GLY A 38 -0.13 -1.26 0.92
C GLY A 38 0.34 -1.24 -0.53
N ALA A 39 -0.58 -1.36 -1.48
CA ALA A 39 -0.29 -1.22 -2.91
C ALA A 39 0.11 0.22 -3.28
N ALA A 40 -0.50 1.23 -2.65
CA ALA A 40 -0.12 2.63 -2.82
C ALA A 40 1.30 2.90 -2.30
N ASP A 41 1.69 2.31 -1.18
CA ASP A 41 3.05 2.39 -0.66
C ASP A 41 4.05 1.71 -1.60
N HIS A 42 3.72 0.51 -2.07
CA HIS A 42 4.53 -0.21 -3.04
C HIS A 42 4.75 0.60 -4.32
N LEU A 43 3.69 1.23 -4.84
CA LEU A 43 3.77 2.07 -6.04
C LEU A 43 4.71 3.28 -5.81
N THR A 44 4.60 3.94 -4.66
CA THR A 44 5.48 5.06 -4.31
C THR A 44 6.94 4.63 -4.23
N ASP A 45 7.22 3.51 -3.58
CA ASP A 45 8.57 2.97 -3.41
C ASP A 45 9.20 2.58 -4.77
N ALA A 46 8.45 1.87 -5.61
CA ALA A 46 8.93 1.42 -6.92
C ALA A 46 9.29 2.58 -7.87
N PHE A 47 8.61 3.72 -7.73
CA PHE A 47 8.85 4.91 -8.55
C PHE A 47 9.71 5.98 -7.87
N ALA A 48 10.29 5.70 -6.70
CA ALA A 48 11.09 6.67 -5.94
C ALA A 48 12.27 7.23 -6.75
N ASN A 49 12.88 6.43 -7.60
CA ASN A 49 14.03 6.77 -8.44
C ASN A 49 13.68 6.91 -9.93
N ALA A 50 12.41 6.92 -10.28
CA ALA A 50 11.95 7.11 -11.66
C ALA A 50 12.14 8.57 -12.14
N ASP A 51 11.89 8.80 -13.43
CA ASP A 51 11.84 10.16 -13.95
C ASP A 51 10.81 11.02 -13.22
N SER A 52 10.99 12.33 -13.27
CA SER A 52 10.18 13.30 -12.52
C SER A 52 8.68 13.17 -12.78
N GLU A 53 8.29 12.88 -14.02
CA GLU A 53 6.88 12.73 -14.41
C GLU A 53 6.28 11.43 -13.89
N SER A 54 6.98 10.31 -14.04
CA SER A 54 6.57 9.01 -13.53
C SER A 54 6.47 9.01 -12.03
N LYS A 55 7.46 9.56 -11.33
CA LYS A 55 7.43 9.75 -9.88
C LYS A 55 6.24 10.59 -9.43
N LYS A 56 5.97 11.70 -10.12
CA LYS A 56 4.81 12.55 -9.83
C LYS A 56 3.48 11.81 -10.01
N ASN A 57 3.33 11.08 -11.12
CA ASN A 57 2.09 10.33 -11.37
C ASN A 57 1.90 9.16 -10.39
N ALA A 58 2.97 8.47 -10.01
CA ALA A 58 2.93 7.46 -8.95
C ALA A 58 2.47 8.06 -7.61
N GLY A 59 2.97 9.23 -7.25
CA GLY A 59 2.52 9.98 -6.07
C GLY A 59 1.05 10.38 -6.15
N ILE A 60 0.58 10.87 -7.29
CA ILE A 60 -0.83 11.21 -7.52
C ILE A 60 -1.71 9.96 -7.37
N ALA A 61 -1.32 8.84 -7.97
CA ALA A 61 -2.04 7.58 -7.88
C ALA A 61 -2.12 7.09 -6.42
N SER A 62 -1.00 7.06 -5.72
CA SER A 62 -0.92 6.62 -4.33
C SER A 62 -1.78 7.47 -3.40
N GLU A 63 -1.71 8.79 -3.54
CA GLU A 63 -2.54 9.70 -2.75
C GLU A 63 -4.03 9.55 -3.08
N ALA A 64 -4.37 9.41 -4.35
CA ALA A 64 -5.75 9.21 -4.79
C ALA A 64 -6.34 7.89 -4.27
N ILE A 65 -5.54 6.82 -4.21
CA ILE A 65 -5.93 5.54 -3.59
C ILE A 65 -6.27 5.76 -2.11
N ARG A 66 -5.38 6.38 -1.36
CA ARG A 66 -5.59 6.65 0.08
C ARG A 66 -6.81 7.51 0.36
N LYS A 67 -7.15 8.42 -0.54
CA LYS A 67 -8.32 9.31 -0.43
C LYS A 67 -9.61 8.73 -1.03
N GLY A 68 -9.60 7.53 -1.58
CA GLY A 68 -10.76 6.93 -2.24
C GLY A 68 -11.15 7.63 -3.54
N GLN A 69 -10.23 8.37 -4.17
CA GLN A 69 -10.42 9.04 -5.46
C GLN A 69 -10.06 8.07 -6.61
N PHE A 70 -10.79 6.98 -6.71
CA PHE A 70 -10.43 5.83 -7.53
C PHE A 70 -10.26 6.12 -9.01
N GLN A 71 -11.12 6.93 -9.61
CA GLN A 71 -10.99 7.31 -11.03
C GLN A 71 -9.69 8.07 -11.28
N LYS A 72 -9.34 9.00 -10.38
CA LYS A 72 -8.08 9.75 -10.47
C LYS A 72 -6.87 8.81 -10.34
N ALA A 73 -6.94 7.84 -9.42
CA ALA A 73 -5.90 6.83 -9.27
C ALA A 73 -5.71 6.01 -10.55
N LEU A 74 -6.79 5.54 -11.15
CA LEU A 74 -6.76 4.76 -12.38
C LEU A 74 -6.16 5.55 -13.56
N TYR A 75 -6.52 6.82 -13.72
CA TYR A 75 -5.93 7.66 -14.78
C TYR A 75 -4.43 7.88 -14.56
N ALA A 76 -3.99 8.12 -13.34
CA ALA A 76 -2.57 8.30 -13.03
C ALA A 76 -1.77 7.00 -13.28
N ILE A 77 -2.31 5.85 -12.86
CA ILE A 77 -1.71 4.53 -13.13
C ILE A 77 -1.61 4.25 -14.63
N GLU A 78 -2.67 4.51 -15.39
CA GLU A 78 -2.66 4.35 -16.85
C GLU A 78 -1.61 5.25 -17.53
N THR A 79 -1.42 6.45 -17.03
CA THR A 79 -0.40 7.37 -17.57
C THR A 79 1.00 6.78 -17.41
N ILE A 80 1.29 6.19 -16.23
CA ILE A 80 2.59 5.57 -15.99
C ILE A 80 2.74 4.28 -16.81
N LYS A 81 1.72 3.43 -16.83
CA LYS A 81 1.73 2.13 -17.53
C LYS A 81 2.07 2.24 -19.01
N LYS A 82 1.71 3.35 -19.66
CA LYS A 82 1.96 3.60 -21.07
C LYS A 82 3.39 4.05 -21.39
N LYS A 83 4.21 4.32 -20.37
CA LYS A 83 5.59 4.76 -20.59
C LYS A 83 6.50 3.58 -20.94
N PRO A 84 7.38 3.74 -21.94
CA PRO A 84 8.27 2.66 -22.38
C PRO A 84 9.38 2.34 -21.37
N GLU A 85 9.67 3.25 -20.43
CA GLU A 85 10.77 3.13 -19.47
C GLU A 85 10.36 2.39 -18.18
N VAL A 86 9.16 1.85 -18.11
CA VAL A 86 8.70 1.08 -16.93
C VAL A 86 9.52 -0.20 -16.82
N ASP A 87 10.26 -0.33 -15.72
CA ASP A 87 11.02 -1.53 -15.40
C ASP A 87 10.14 -2.64 -14.79
N PHE A 88 10.75 -3.79 -14.51
CA PHE A 88 10.04 -4.94 -13.98
C PHE A 88 9.38 -4.65 -12.62
N ASP A 89 10.11 -4.04 -11.68
CA ASP A 89 9.61 -3.77 -10.33
C ASP A 89 8.48 -2.74 -10.35
N GLN A 90 8.61 -1.73 -11.19
CA GLN A 90 7.56 -0.74 -11.44
C GLN A 90 6.33 -1.39 -12.06
N GLY A 91 6.51 -2.31 -12.99
CA GLY A 91 5.42 -3.09 -13.60
C GLY A 91 4.69 -3.96 -12.57
N VAL A 92 5.42 -4.59 -11.67
CA VAL A 92 4.85 -5.36 -10.54
C VAL A 92 4.04 -4.45 -9.63
N ALA A 93 4.55 -3.27 -9.27
CA ALA A 93 3.85 -2.32 -8.40
C ALA A 93 2.57 -1.76 -9.04
N ILE A 94 2.59 -1.50 -10.35
CA ILE A 94 1.41 -1.10 -11.13
C ILE A 94 0.34 -2.20 -11.07
N ASN A 95 0.73 -3.44 -11.37
CA ASN A 95 -0.19 -4.58 -11.37
C ASN A 95 -0.77 -4.86 -9.99
N ASP A 96 0.06 -4.79 -8.95
CA ASP A 96 -0.34 -4.92 -7.55
C ASP A 96 -1.39 -3.86 -7.17
N SER A 97 -1.18 -2.61 -7.59
CA SER A 97 -2.14 -1.52 -7.38
C SER A 97 -3.46 -1.77 -8.10
N LEU A 98 -3.45 -2.22 -9.34
CA LEU A 98 -4.67 -2.51 -10.10
C LEU A 98 -5.47 -3.66 -9.49
N ILE A 99 -4.82 -4.75 -9.08
CA ILE A 99 -5.49 -5.90 -8.44
C ILE A 99 -6.15 -5.49 -7.11
N ASN A 100 -5.45 -4.74 -6.28
CA ASN A 100 -5.98 -4.30 -4.99
C ASN A 100 -7.10 -3.28 -5.16
N LEU A 101 -6.98 -2.35 -6.12
CA LEU A 101 -8.06 -1.44 -6.50
C LEU A 101 -9.29 -2.19 -6.99
N GLU A 102 -9.13 -3.16 -7.88
CA GLU A 102 -10.24 -3.95 -8.39
C GLU A 102 -11.02 -4.62 -7.27
N ARG A 103 -10.31 -5.27 -6.34
CA ARG A 103 -10.91 -5.91 -5.16
C ARG A 103 -11.68 -4.90 -4.30
N GLU A 104 -11.10 -3.76 -4.02
CA GLU A 104 -11.75 -2.71 -3.22
C GLU A 104 -12.97 -2.12 -3.93
N LEU A 105 -12.88 -1.89 -5.23
CA LEU A 105 -13.98 -1.36 -6.03
C LEU A 105 -15.16 -2.33 -6.11
N ILE A 106 -14.91 -3.62 -6.25
CA ILE A 106 -15.94 -4.66 -6.21
C ILE A 106 -16.65 -4.63 -4.84
N TYR A 107 -15.89 -4.67 -3.75
CA TYR A 107 -16.44 -4.65 -2.41
C TYR A 107 -17.31 -3.41 -2.15
N ARG A 108 -16.82 -2.23 -2.51
CA ARG A 108 -17.57 -0.97 -2.33
C ARG A 108 -18.79 -0.86 -3.28
N ALA A 109 -18.68 -1.39 -4.49
CA ALA A 109 -19.77 -1.41 -5.44
C ALA A 109 -20.94 -2.31 -4.96
N GLU A 110 -20.63 -3.44 -4.32
CA GLU A 110 -21.62 -4.31 -3.67
C GLU A 110 -22.36 -3.59 -2.55
N ASP A 111 -21.69 -2.69 -1.83
CA ASP A 111 -22.30 -1.82 -0.81
C ASP A 111 -23.07 -0.61 -1.41
N GLY A 112 -23.10 -0.47 -2.73
CA GLY A 112 -23.84 0.59 -3.42
C GLY A 112 -23.10 1.92 -3.55
N ASP A 113 -21.78 1.96 -3.36
CA ASP A 113 -20.96 3.15 -3.58
C ASP A 113 -20.91 3.51 -5.07
N LYS A 114 -21.63 4.58 -5.46
CA LYS A 114 -21.73 5.02 -6.86
C LYS A 114 -20.38 5.43 -7.46
N LYS A 115 -19.46 5.97 -6.65
CA LYS A 115 -18.13 6.34 -7.13
C LYS A 115 -17.29 5.09 -7.42
N ALA A 116 -17.40 4.07 -6.59
CA ALA A 116 -16.74 2.79 -6.80
C ALA A 116 -17.32 2.08 -8.04
N ILE A 117 -18.62 2.10 -8.24
CA ILE A 117 -19.27 1.53 -9.44
C ILE A 117 -18.71 2.21 -10.71
N ALA A 118 -18.66 3.54 -10.73
CA ALA A 118 -18.15 4.29 -11.89
C ALA A 118 -16.66 4.02 -12.14
N ALA A 119 -15.86 3.91 -11.09
CA ALA A 119 -14.45 3.58 -11.19
C ALA A 119 -14.22 2.14 -11.66
N TYR A 120 -15.02 1.20 -11.20
CA TYR A 120 -14.95 -0.19 -11.64
C TYR A 120 -15.29 -0.34 -13.14
N GLU A 121 -16.28 0.38 -13.63
CA GLU A 121 -16.59 0.43 -15.07
C GLU A 121 -15.43 1.04 -15.88
N LEU A 122 -14.75 2.05 -15.35
CA LEU A 122 -13.54 2.60 -15.96
C LEU A 122 -12.41 1.56 -16.00
N LEU A 123 -12.16 0.86 -14.90
CA LEU A 123 -11.13 -0.17 -14.82
C LEU A 123 -11.37 -1.29 -15.84
N LYS A 124 -12.61 -1.75 -15.98
CA LYS A 124 -12.97 -2.74 -17.00
C LYS A 124 -12.70 -2.27 -18.43
N ARG A 125 -12.87 -0.99 -18.70
CA ARG A 125 -12.53 -0.42 -20.03
C ARG A 125 -11.02 -0.37 -20.26
N ILE A 126 -10.27 0.04 -19.25
CA ILE A 126 -8.79 0.07 -19.29
C ILE A 126 -8.22 -1.33 -19.56
N ASN A 127 -8.74 -2.35 -18.93
CA ASN A 127 -8.25 -3.73 -19.06
C ASN A 127 -8.62 -4.39 -20.41
N ARG A 128 -9.52 -3.80 -21.19
CA ARG A 128 -9.91 -4.30 -22.51
C ARG A 128 -9.08 -3.74 -23.68
N ASN A 129 -8.29 -2.69 -23.44
CA ASN A 129 -7.44 -2.04 -24.44
C ASN A 129 -5.99 -2.48 -24.27
#